data_2403f457ae2e68cea371729665b27b7d
#
_entry.id   2403f457ae2e68cea371729665b27b7d
#
_cell.length_a   1.000
_cell.length_b   1.000
_cell.length_c   1.000
_cell.angle_alpha   90.00
_cell.angle_beta   90.00
_cell.angle_gamma   90.00
#
_symmetry.space_group_name_H-M   'P 1'
#
loop_
_entity.id
_entity.type
_entity.pdbx_description
1 polymer ?
#
loop_
_entity_poly.entity_id
_entity_poly.type
_entity_poly.pdbx_seq_one_letter_code
_entity_poly.pdbx_strand_id
1 'polypeptide(L)'
;NFARVMLAALEGGRDATSGQVFLPQEKALSAGNFDNFDEVMAAWDNQIRYYTRKSIEIEYVVDTMLEENVHDILCSALVDDCIERAKSIKQGGAKYDWVSGLQVGIANLGNSLAAVKKLVFDQGVIGQQQLAAALADDFDGLTHEQLRQRLINGAPKYGNDDDSVDMLLTRAYETYIEELKQYHNPRYGRGPIGGNYYAGTSSISANVPFGAATMATPDGRKAHTPLAEGASPASGTDHLGPTAVIGSVGKLPTEAILGGVLLNQKLNPSTLENDSDRQKLMVLLRTFFEVHKGWHIQYNIVSRETLLEAKKHPDQYRDLVVRVAGYSAFFTALSPDAQDDIIARTEHTL
;
A
#
# COMPACT_ATOMS: atom_id res chain seq x y z
N ASN A 1 -6.65 -4.33 2.08
CA ASN A 1 -5.90 -3.76 3.20
C ASN A 1 -4.97 -4.83 3.78
N PHE A 2 -3.70 -4.81 3.33
CA PHE A 2 -2.72 -5.83 3.70
C PHE A 2 -2.35 -5.80 5.19
N ALA A 3 -2.26 -4.62 5.77
CA ALA A 3 -1.96 -4.49 7.20
C ALA A 3 -3.02 -5.18 8.08
N ARG A 4 -4.30 -5.07 7.71
CA ARG A 4 -5.40 -5.71 8.45
C ARG A 4 -5.39 -7.24 8.30
N VAL A 5 -5.11 -7.73 7.08
CA VAL A 5 -4.97 -9.19 6.84
C VAL A 5 -3.77 -9.76 7.59
N MET A 6 -2.66 -9.02 7.63
CA MET A 6 -1.48 -9.42 8.40
C MET A 6 -1.79 -9.52 9.90
N LEU A 7 -2.52 -8.54 10.48
CA LEU A 7 -2.93 -8.63 11.89
C LEU A 7 -3.80 -9.88 12.14
N ALA A 8 -4.71 -10.21 11.22
CA ALA A 8 -5.48 -11.46 11.33
C ALA A 8 -4.57 -12.71 11.28
N ALA A 9 -3.55 -12.70 10.40
CA ALA A 9 -2.58 -13.80 10.31
C ALA A 9 -1.78 -13.98 11.60
N LEU A 10 -1.47 -12.88 12.29
CA LEU A 10 -0.72 -12.90 13.54
C LEU A 10 -1.57 -13.31 14.76
N GLU A 11 -2.91 -13.20 14.70
CA GLU A 11 -3.84 -13.43 15.80
C GLU A 11 -4.89 -14.51 15.50
N GLY A 12 -4.46 -15.65 14.95
CA GLY A 12 -5.30 -16.84 14.82
C GLY A 12 -6.48 -16.67 13.87
N GLY A 13 -6.41 -15.74 12.92
CA GLY A 13 -7.49 -15.40 12.00
C GLY A 13 -8.48 -14.38 12.55
N ARG A 14 -8.21 -13.80 13.73
CA ARG A 14 -9.06 -12.78 14.33
C ARG A 14 -8.81 -11.42 13.67
N ASP A 15 -9.84 -10.82 13.15
CA ASP A 15 -9.79 -9.42 12.71
C ASP A 15 -9.74 -8.48 13.95
N ALA A 16 -8.61 -7.78 14.11
CA ALA A 16 -8.37 -6.95 15.29
C ALA A 16 -9.38 -5.79 15.45
N THR A 17 -10.01 -5.34 14.35
CA THR A 17 -10.97 -4.22 14.38
C THR A 17 -12.37 -4.67 14.80
N SER A 18 -12.87 -5.77 14.24
CA SER A 18 -14.25 -6.27 14.53
C SER A 18 -14.28 -7.34 15.63
N GLY A 19 -13.14 -7.92 15.96
CA GLY A 19 -13.03 -9.05 16.88
C GLY A 19 -13.52 -10.39 16.30
N GLN A 20 -14.01 -10.41 15.05
CA GLN A 20 -14.53 -11.62 14.40
C GLN A 20 -13.40 -12.51 13.89
N VAL A 21 -13.62 -13.81 13.89
CA VAL A 21 -12.73 -14.80 13.29
C VAL A 21 -13.37 -15.32 12.01
N PHE A 22 -12.79 -14.98 10.85
CA PHE A 22 -13.32 -15.39 9.55
C PHE A 22 -12.71 -16.68 9.02
N LEU A 23 -11.40 -16.85 9.17
CA LEU A 23 -10.67 -18.08 8.89
C LEU A 23 -9.83 -18.44 10.13
N PRO A 24 -10.31 -19.37 11.00
CA PRO A 24 -9.55 -19.76 12.20
C PRO A 24 -8.17 -20.36 11.86
N GLN A 25 -7.17 -20.04 12.68
CA GLN A 25 -5.84 -20.61 12.64
C GLN A 25 -5.41 -20.97 14.06
N GLU A 26 -4.62 -22.04 14.23
CA GLU A 26 -4.18 -22.51 15.55
C GLU A 26 -3.07 -21.64 16.16
N LYS A 27 -2.27 -20.99 15.30
CA LYS A 27 -1.13 -20.17 15.71
C LYS A 27 -1.54 -18.72 15.92
N ALA A 28 -1.07 -18.11 17.01
CA ALA A 28 -1.29 -16.72 17.34
C ALA A 28 -0.15 -16.16 18.19
N LEU A 29 0.22 -14.89 18.02
CA LEU A 29 1.21 -14.20 18.87
C LEU A 29 0.73 -14.16 20.33
N SER A 30 -0.56 -13.91 20.55
CA SER A 30 -1.16 -13.87 21.89
C SER A 30 -1.07 -15.23 22.62
N ALA A 31 -1.11 -16.33 21.88
CA ALA A 31 -0.87 -17.67 22.41
C ALA A 31 0.63 -17.96 22.62
N GLY A 32 1.52 -17.22 21.96
CA GLY A 32 2.96 -17.42 22.00
C GLY A 32 3.41 -18.75 21.39
N ASN A 33 2.69 -19.25 20.38
CA ASN A 33 2.82 -20.62 19.88
C ASN A 33 3.30 -20.74 18.42
N PHE A 34 3.82 -19.66 17.83
CA PHE A 34 4.61 -19.76 16.60
C PHE A 34 6.01 -20.28 16.95
N ASP A 35 6.42 -21.39 16.35
CA ASP A 35 7.73 -21.99 16.60
C ASP A 35 8.86 -21.28 15.82
N ASN A 36 8.53 -20.71 14.67
CA ASN A 36 9.48 -20.03 13.79
C ASN A 36 8.75 -19.01 12.89
N PHE A 37 9.53 -18.22 12.16
CA PHE A 37 8.98 -17.20 11.27
C PHE A 37 8.30 -17.79 10.02
N ASP A 38 8.67 -18.98 9.56
CA ASP A 38 8.04 -19.62 8.40
C ASP A 38 6.57 -19.95 8.68
N GLU A 39 6.22 -20.26 9.94
CA GLU A 39 4.82 -20.42 10.34
C GLU A 39 4.03 -19.11 10.29
N VAL A 40 4.66 -17.97 10.58
CA VAL A 40 4.04 -16.65 10.40
C VAL A 40 3.77 -16.41 8.91
N MET A 41 4.71 -16.74 8.03
CA MET A 41 4.53 -16.61 6.58
C MET A 41 3.44 -17.55 6.06
N ALA A 42 3.37 -18.78 6.59
CA ALA A 42 2.28 -19.72 6.25
C ALA A 42 0.90 -19.20 6.72
N ALA A 43 0.84 -18.59 7.89
CA ALA A 43 -0.37 -17.94 8.39
C ALA A 43 -0.78 -16.77 7.51
N TRP A 44 0.16 -15.93 7.06
CA TRP A 44 -0.07 -14.89 6.07
C TRP A 44 -0.63 -15.45 4.76
N ASP A 45 0.02 -16.47 4.19
CA ASP A 45 -0.39 -17.09 2.93
C ASP A 45 -1.83 -17.61 3.00
N ASN A 46 -2.22 -18.25 4.10
CA ASN A 46 -3.57 -18.75 4.31
C ASN A 46 -4.59 -17.61 4.38
N GLN A 47 -4.32 -16.58 5.17
CA GLN A 47 -5.25 -15.46 5.34
C GLN A 47 -5.39 -14.64 4.06
N ILE A 48 -4.29 -14.32 3.38
CA ILE A 48 -4.35 -13.50 2.18
C ILE A 48 -5.10 -14.22 1.05
N ARG A 49 -4.91 -15.53 0.87
CA ARG A 49 -5.66 -16.34 -0.10
C ARG A 49 -7.15 -16.35 0.24
N TYR A 50 -7.51 -16.54 1.50
CA TYR A 50 -8.90 -16.52 1.93
C TYR A 50 -9.58 -15.17 1.66
N TYR A 51 -8.97 -14.07 2.10
CA TYR A 51 -9.55 -12.74 1.92
C TYR A 51 -9.58 -12.31 0.45
N THR A 52 -8.59 -12.72 -0.35
CA THR A 52 -8.59 -12.49 -1.80
C THR A 52 -9.79 -13.18 -2.45
N ARG A 53 -9.97 -14.48 -2.19
CA ARG A 53 -11.13 -15.22 -2.70
C ARG A 53 -12.44 -14.59 -2.31
N LYS A 54 -12.59 -14.17 -1.03
CA LYS A 54 -13.81 -13.52 -0.55
C LYS A 54 -14.05 -12.15 -1.20
N SER A 55 -13.00 -11.38 -1.44
CA SER A 55 -13.14 -10.12 -2.17
C SER A 55 -13.56 -10.34 -3.62
N ILE A 56 -13.04 -11.36 -4.29
CA ILE A 56 -13.44 -11.72 -5.66
C ILE A 56 -14.89 -12.19 -5.71
N GLU A 57 -15.35 -13.01 -4.76
CA GLU A 57 -16.77 -13.43 -4.67
C GLU A 57 -17.71 -12.21 -4.57
N ILE A 58 -17.35 -11.21 -3.76
CA ILE A 58 -18.11 -9.96 -3.63
C ILE A 58 -18.04 -9.14 -4.91
N GLU A 59 -16.85 -8.96 -5.45
CA GLU A 59 -16.60 -8.17 -6.67
C GLU A 59 -17.35 -8.75 -7.88
N TYR A 60 -17.41 -10.08 -8.00
CA TYR A 60 -18.15 -10.75 -9.06
C TYR A 60 -19.65 -10.38 -9.02
N VAL A 61 -20.25 -10.37 -7.83
CA VAL A 61 -21.66 -9.96 -7.66
C VAL A 61 -21.84 -8.48 -7.97
N VAL A 62 -20.97 -7.62 -7.45
CA VAL A 62 -21.02 -6.17 -7.71
C VAL A 62 -20.85 -5.89 -9.20
N ASP A 63 -19.90 -6.52 -9.86
CA ASP A 63 -19.62 -6.30 -11.30
C ASP A 63 -20.77 -6.80 -12.18
N THR A 64 -21.44 -7.91 -11.82
CA THR A 64 -22.67 -8.37 -12.47
C THR A 64 -23.79 -7.34 -12.33
N MET A 65 -23.98 -6.78 -11.13
CA MET A 65 -25.01 -5.75 -10.91
C MET A 65 -24.69 -4.45 -11.67
N LEU A 66 -23.42 -4.08 -11.77
CA LEU A 66 -23.00 -2.92 -12.57
C LEU A 66 -23.23 -3.14 -14.06
N GLU A 67 -22.98 -4.34 -14.57
CA GLU A 67 -23.26 -4.71 -15.96
C GLU A 67 -24.76 -4.54 -16.32
N GLU A 68 -25.63 -4.91 -15.41
CA GLU A 68 -27.09 -4.88 -15.62
C GLU A 68 -27.69 -3.45 -15.44
N ASN A 69 -27.13 -2.65 -14.52
CA ASN A 69 -27.80 -1.44 -14.06
C ASN A 69 -27.02 -0.14 -14.29
N VAL A 70 -25.71 -0.19 -14.56
CA VAL A 70 -24.86 1.00 -14.69
C VAL A 70 -24.09 0.99 -16.02
N HIS A 71 -24.55 1.77 -16.98
CA HIS A 71 -23.97 1.73 -18.32
C HIS A 71 -22.80 2.69 -18.54
N ASP A 72 -22.50 3.62 -17.65
CA ASP A 72 -21.41 4.59 -17.73
C ASP A 72 -21.18 5.10 -19.16
N ILE A 73 -22.16 5.84 -19.68
CA ILE A 73 -22.23 6.24 -21.11
C ILE A 73 -21.03 7.10 -21.50
N LEU A 74 -20.59 8.02 -20.62
CA LEU A 74 -19.48 8.92 -20.91
C LEU A 74 -18.16 8.14 -21.04
N CYS A 75 -17.83 7.30 -20.07
CA CYS A 75 -16.64 6.46 -20.17
C CYS A 75 -16.71 5.52 -21.38
N SER A 76 -17.87 4.94 -21.64
CA SER A 76 -18.06 4.05 -22.80
C SER A 76 -17.82 4.76 -24.13
N ALA A 77 -18.21 6.03 -24.24
CA ALA A 77 -17.98 6.83 -25.46
C ALA A 77 -16.50 7.19 -25.67
N LEU A 78 -15.67 7.17 -24.61
CA LEU A 78 -14.26 7.54 -24.64
C LEU A 78 -13.30 6.33 -24.72
N VAL A 79 -13.84 5.11 -24.57
CA VAL A 79 -13.04 3.87 -24.59
C VAL A 79 -13.24 3.15 -25.92
N ASP A 80 -12.13 2.75 -26.56
CA ASP A 80 -12.13 2.05 -27.83
C ASP A 80 -13.02 0.80 -27.81
N ASP A 81 -13.62 0.51 -28.93
CA ASP A 81 -14.49 -0.62 -29.25
C ASP A 81 -15.90 -0.57 -28.62
N CYS A 82 -16.17 0.23 -27.60
CA CYS A 82 -17.48 0.26 -26.95
C CYS A 82 -18.60 0.66 -27.91
N ILE A 83 -18.38 1.69 -28.73
CA ILE A 83 -19.36 2.15 -29.74
C ILE A 83 -19.53 1.12 -30.84
N GLU A 84 -18.44 0.57 -31.37
CA GLU A 84 -18.46 -0.41 -32.46
C GLU A 84 -19.15 -1.71 -32.04
N ARG A 85 -18.98 -2.12 -30.80
CA ARG A 85 -19.63 -3.30 -30.23
C ARG A 85 -21.06 -3.05 -29.74
N ALA A 86 -21.49 -1.78 -29.70
CA ALA A 86 -22.76 -1.36 -29.13
C ALA A 86 -22.97 -1.87 -27.69
N LYS A 87 -21.91 -1.81 -26.87
CA LYS A 87 -21.90 -2.24 -25.48
C LYS A 87 -21.19 -1.19 -24.60
N SER A 88 -21.73 -0.97 -23.43
CA SER A 88 -21.01 -0.14 -22.44
C SER A 88 -19.73 -0.81 -21.95
N ILE A 89 -18.85 -0.03 -21.35
CA ILE A 89 -17.63 -0.53 -20.71
C ILE A 89 -17.96 -1.62 -19.67
N LYS A 90 -19.06 -1.45 -18.91
CA LYS A 90 -19.51 -2.43 -17.91
C LYS A 90 -20.11 -3.70 -18.52
N GLN A 91 -20.52 -3.66 -19.76
CA GLN A 91 -21.03 -4.83 -20.51
C GLN A 91 -19.95 -5.53 -21.35
N GLY A 92 -18.68 -5.15 -21.19
CA GLY A 92 -17.57 -5.68 -21.94
C GLY A 92 -17.45 -5.09 -23.34
N GLY A 93 -17.83 -3.82 -23.53
CA GLY A 93 -17.65 -3.08 -24.78
C GLY A 93 -16.19 -2.78 -25.08
N ALA A 94 -15.37 -2.57 -24.06
CA ALA A 94 -13.95 -2.33 -24.25
C ALA A 94 -13.22 -3.53 -24.86
N LYS A 95 -12.18 -3.29 -25.65
CA LYS A 95 -11.33 -4.34 -26.23
C LYS A 95 -10.58 -5.12 -25.16
N TYR A 96 -10.05 -4.42 -24.18
CA TYR A 96 -9.34 -4.98 -23.04
C TYR A 96 -10.15 -4.78 -21.77
N ASP A 97 -10.31 -5.84 -21.01
CA ASP A 97 -11.13 -5.85 -19.81
C ASP A 97 -10.42 -6.57 -18.65
N TRP A 98 -10.01 -5.80 -17.65
CA TRP A 98 -9.41 -6.29 -16.42
C TRP A 98 -9.99 -5.56 -15.22
N VAL A 99 -10.17 -6.27 -14.11
CA VAL A 99 -10.57 -5.67 -12.84
C VAL A 99 -9.36 -5.57 -11.92
N SER A 100 -9.06 -4.37 -11.45
CA SER A 100 -7.95 -4.14 -10.52
C SER A 100 -8.43 -4.15 -9.07
N GLY A 101 -7.85 -5.03 -8.27
CA GLY A 101 -7.88 -4.91 -6.82
C GLY A 101 -6.80 -3.94 -6.35
N LEU A 102 -7.18 -2.83 -5.71
CA LEU A 102 -6.23 -1.85 -5.19
C LEU A 102 -5.78 -2.25 -3.79
N GLN A 103 -4.46 -2.44 -3.59
CA GLN A 103 -3.89 -2.80 -2.31
C GLN A 103 -3.42 -1.57 -1.54
N VAL A 104 -3.65 -1.58 -0.23
CA VAL A 104 -3.26 -0.51 0.70
C VAL A 104 -2.44 -1.09 1.85
N GLY A 105 -1.43 -0.35 2.31
CA GLY A 105 -0.58 -0.74 3.42
C GLY A 105 0.52 -1.73 3.04
N ILE A 106 1.03 -1.65 1.81
CA ILE A 106 2.09 -2.52 1.29
C ILE A 106 3.37 -2.37 2.11
N ALA A 107 3.87 -1.14 2.28
CA ALA A 107 5.06 -0.88 3.08
C ALA A 107 4.87 -1.27 4.56
N ASN A 108 3.67 -1.07 5.12
CA ASN A 108 3.37 -1.51 6.47
C ASN A 108 3.46 -3.04 6.62
N LEU A 109 2.99 -3.80 5.62
CA LEU A 109 3.16 -5.26 5.59
C LEU A 109 4.64 -5.64 5.64
N GLY A 110 5.46 -5.12 4.71
CA GLY A 110 6.89 -5.44 4.65
C GLY A 110 7.63 -5.09 5.93
N ASN A 111 7.43 -3.86 6.42
CA ASN A 111 8.05 -3.37 7.66
C ASN A 111 7.64 -4.20 8.89
N SER A 112 6.38 -4.60 8.96
CA SER A 112 5.86 -5.41 10.07
C SER A 112 6.40 -6.83 10.04
N LEU A 113 6.41 -7.48 8.88
CA LEU A 113 6.99 -8.81 8.73
C LEU A 113 8.49 -8.81 9.07
N ALA A 114 9.23 -7.80 8.61
CA ALA A 114 10.65 -7.65 8.93
C ALA A 114 10.91 -7.40 10.43
N ALA A 115 10.04 -6.61 11.08
CA ALA A 115 10.11 -6.37 12.52
C ALA A 115 9.84 -7.66 13.32
N VAL A 116 8.79 -8.39 12.97
CA VAL A 116 8.47 -9.69 13.61
C VAL A 116 9.60 -10.69 13.38
N LYS A 117 10.06 -10.85 12.14
CA LYS A 117 11.16 -11.75 11.83
C LYS A 117 12.39 -11.44 12.68
N LYS A 118 12.89 -10.21 12.59
CA LYS A 118 14.16 -9.83 13.22
C LYS A 118 14.09 -9.79 14.74
N LEU A 119 13.08 -9.12 15.30
CA LEU A 119 13.06 -8.81 16.74
C LEU A 119 12.42 -9.91 17.58
N VAL A 120 11.47 -10.66 17.01
CA VAL A 120 10.81 -11.76 17.73
C VAL A 120 11.54 -13.08 17.50
N PHE A 121 11.84 -13.45 16.26
CA PHE A 121 12.38 -14.78 15.94
C PHE A 121 13.91 -14.82 15.86
N ASP A 122 14.54 -13.94 15.08
CA ASP A 122 16.00 -14.01 14.87
C ASP A 122 16.78 -13.58 16.11
N GLN A 123 16.36 -12.53 16.80
CA GLN A 123 17.05 -11.96 17.97
C GLN A 123 16.39 -12.33 19.32
N GLY A 124 15.10 -12.66 19.34
CA GLY A 124 14.36 -12.98 20.56
C GLY A 124 14.30 -11.84 21.59
N VAL A 125 14.45 -10.58 21.14
CA VAL A 125 14.45 -9.39 22.03
C VAL A 125 13.05 -8.88 22.36
N ILE A 126 12.03 -9.37 21.65
CA ILE A 126 10.62 -9.12 21.91
C ILE A 126 9.91 -10.49 21.96
N GLY A 127 9.20 -10.76 23.06
CA GLY A 127 8.37 -11.97 23.16
C GLY A 127 7.09 -11.84 22.32
N GLN A 128 6.60 -12.97 21.78
CA GLN A 128 5.36 -13.00 20.97
C GLN A 128 4.19 -12.39 21.74
N GLN A 129 3.92 -12.87 22.96
CA GLN A 129 2.83 -12.40 23.81
C GLN A 129 3.02 -10.92 24.22
N GLN A 130 4.27 -10.49 24.41
CA GLN A 130 4.58 -9.09 24.68
C GLN A 130 4.24 -8.19 23.51
N LEU A 131 4.55 -8.63 22.28
CA LEU A 131 4.16 -7.91 21.06
C LEU A 131 2.64 -7.85 20.92
N ALA A 132 1.95 -8.98 21.08
CA ALA A 132 0.50 -9.06 20.99
C ALA A 132 -0.19 -8.10 21.98
N ALA A 133 0.28 -8.08 23.25
CA ALA A 133 -0.26 -7.16 24.26
C ALA A 133 -0.05 -5.69 23.88
N ALA A 134 1.15 -5.33 23.41
CA ALA A 134 1.45 -3.97 23.00
C ALA A 134 0.64 -3.50 21.77
N LEU A 135 0.35 -4.40 20.83
CA LEU A 135 -0.52 -4.11 19.68
C LEU A 135 -1.99 -3.95 20.11
N ALA A 136 -2.45 -4.74 21.07
CA ALA A 136 -3.84 -4.72 21.53
C ALA A 136 -4.21 -3.42 22.26
N ASP A 137 -3.27 -2.79 22.94
CA ASP A 137 -3.47 -1.53 23.66
C ASP A 137 -2.89 -0.28 22.97
N ASP A 138 -2.57 -0.41 21.66
CA ASP A 138 -2.01 0.69 20.84
C ASP A 138 -0.70 1.27 21.40
N PHE A 139 0.13 0.43 21.99
CA PHE A 139 1.40 0.82 22.60
C PHE A 139 1.25 1.81 23.76
N ASP A 140 0.15 1.73 24.52
CA ASP A 140 -0.06 2.63 25.67
C ASP A 140 0.90 2.32 26.82
N GLY A 141 1.26 3.34 27.57
CA GLY A 141 2.19 3.26 28.67
C GLY A 141 3.66 3.17 28.28
N LEU A 142 4.54 3.45 29.23
CA LEU A 142 5.99 3.60 29.00
C LEU A 142 6.64 2.32 28.43
N THR A 143 6.26 1.16 28.94
CA THR A 143 6.84 -0.13 28.56
C THR A 143 6.50 -0.46 27.11
N HIS A 144 5.26 -0.27 26.68
CA HIS A 144 4.81 -0.54 25.33
C HIS A 144 5.30 0.52 24.34
N GLU A 145 5.42 1.79 24.76
CA GLU A 145 6.07 2.80 23.92
C GLU A 145 7.57 2.50 23.71
N GLN A 146 8.28 2.02 24.72
CA GLN A 146 9.68 1.56 24.55
C GLN A 146 9.77 0.39 23.57
N LEU A 147 8.82 -0.55 23.62
CA LEU A 147 8.74 -1.64 22.66
C LEU A 147 8.45 -1.08 21.25
N ARG A 148 7.53 -0.14 21.12
CA ARG A 148 7.24 0.55 19.86
C ARG A 148 8.49 1.19 19.26
N GLN A 149 9.29 1.88 20.07
CA GLN A 149 10.54 2.48 19.60
C GLN A 149 11.56 1.42 19.12
N ARG A 150 11.58 0.24 19.72
CA ARG A 150 12.38 -0.89 19.21
C ARG A 150 11.87 -1.39 17.87
N LEU A 151 10.56 -1.48 17.67
CA LEU A 151 9.96 -1.87 16.37
C LEU A 151 10.30 -0.85 15.27
N ILE A 152 10.23 0.46 15.59
CA ILE A 152 10.56 1.53 14.65
C ILE A 152 12.04 1.50 14.25
N ASN A 153 12.94 1.44 15.24
CA ASN A 153 14.37 1.66 15.03
C ASN A 153 15.21 0.38 14.90
N GLY A 154 14.70 -0.75 15.37
CA GLY A 154 15.44 -2.01 15.46
C GLY A 154 15.32 -2.92 14.24
N ALA A 155 14.36 -2.69 13.34
CA ALA A 155 14.12 -3.51 12.17
C ALA A 155 14.34 -2.74 10.88
N PRO A 156 14.73 -3.40 9.76
CA PRO A 156 14.85 -2.77 8.46
C PRO A 156 13.51 -2.22 7.99
N LYS A 157 13.56 -1.20 7.13
CA LYS A 157 12.37 -0.54 6.58
C LYS A 157 12.44 -0.51 5.07
N TYR A 158 11.34 -0.88 4.44
CA TYR A 158 11.13 -0.74 3.00
C TYR A 158 11.31 0.71 2.56
N GLY A 159 11.97 0.89 1.42
CA GLY A 159 12.34 2.20 0.89
C GLY A 159 13.80 2.60 1.14
N ASN A 160 14.63 1.68 1.69
CA ASN A 160 16.04 1.89 1.96
C ASN A 160 16.95 0.93 1.19
N ASP A 161 16.44 0.26 0.16
CA ASP A 161 17.17 -0.71 -0.68
C ASP A 161 17.77 -1.88 0.14
N ASP A 162 17.06 -2.33 1.15
CA ASP A 162 17.46 -3.44 2.04
C ASP A 162 16.71 -4.72 1.67
N ASP A 163 17.43 -5.70 1.13
CA ASP A 163 16.87 -6.98 0.69
C ASP A 163 16.18 -7.76 1.81
N SER A 164 16.57 -7.56 3.07
CA SER A 164 15.96 -8.28 4.20
C SER A 164 14.50 -7.91 4.46
N VAL A 165 14.07 -6.73 4.00
CA VAL A 165 12.66 -6.31 4.03
C VAL A 165 12.04 -6.32 2.65
N ASP A 166 12.76 -5.86 1.62
CA ASP A 166 12.24 -5.70 0.27
C ASP A 166 11.83 -7.06 -0.34
N MET A 167 12.72 -8.07 -0.25
CA MET A 167 12.44 -9.42 -0.76
C MET A 167 11.38 -10.15 0.08
N LEU A 168 11.30 -9.87 1.38
CA LEU A 168 10.25 -10.41 2.23
C LEU A 168 8.88 -9.86 1.85
N LEU A 169 8.81 -8.56 1.59
CA LEU A 169 7.59 -7.91 1.07
C LEU A 169 7.20 -8.49 -0.29
N THR A 170 8.16 -8.59 -1.21
CA THR A 170 7.95 -9.15 -2.55
C THR A 170 7.35 -10.56 -2.47
N ARG A 171 7.94 -11.43 -1.67
CA ARG A 171 7.43 -12.79 -1.45
C ARG A 171 6.00 -12.80 -0.87
N ALA A 172 5.71 -11.93 0.10
CA ALA A 172 4.37 -11.84 0.68
C ALA A 172 3.34 -11.30 -0.31
N TYR A 173 3.74 -10.41 -1.21
CA TYR A 173 2.88 -9.84 -2.26
C TYR A 173 2.62 -10.83 -3.40
N GLU A 174 3.61 -11.66 -3.75
CA GLU A 174 3.47 -12.70 -4.78
C GLU A 174 2.36 -13.69 -4.45
N THR A 175 2.19 -14.08 -3.19
CA THR A 175 1.07 -14.96 -2.78
C THR A 175 -0.29 -14.36 -3.15
N TYR A 176 -0.47 -13.07 -2.99
CA TYR A 176 -1.70 -12.37 -3.41
C TYR A 176 -1.87 -12.41 -4.93
N ILE A 177 -0.81 -12.15 -5.69
CA ILE A 177 -0.84 -12.17 -7.16
C ILE A 177 -1.17 -13.58 -7.68
N GLU A 178 -0.56 -14.61 -7.11
CA GLU A 178 -0.82 -16.02 -7.48
C GLU A 178 -2.28 -16.40 -7.24
N GLU A 179 -2.85 -15.93 -6.13
CA GLU A 179 -4.25 -16.19 -5.83
C GLU A 179 -5.16 -15.47 -6.85
N LEU A 180 -4.91 -14.20 -7.17
CA LEU A 180 -5.70 -13.44 -8.13
C LEU A 180 -5.74 -14.09 -9.53
N LYS A 181 -4.65 -14.67 -9.98
CA LYS A 181 -4.54 -15.30 -11.30
C LYS A 181 -5.52 -16.48 -11.51
N GLN A 182 -6.10 -17.00 -10.44
CA GLN A 182 -7.03 -18.14 -10.51
C GLN A 182 -8.47 -17.72 -10.88
N TYR A 183 -8.77 -16.42 -10.89
CA TYR A 183 -10.14 -15.93 -11.01
C TYR A 183 -10.37 -15.13 -12.29
N HIS A 184 -11.64 -15.18 -12.73
CA HIS A 184 -12.13 -14.46 -13.90
C HIS A 184 -13.33 -13.61 -13.53
N ASN A 185 -13.47 -12.45 -14.18
CA ASN A 185 -14.63 -11.59 -14.02
C ASN A 185 -15.85 -12.12 -14.83
N PRO A 186 -17.07 -11.60 -14.62
CA PRO A 186 -18.27 -12.07 -15.31
C PRO A 186 -18.20 -12.02 -16.83
N ARG A 187 -17.33 -11.18 -17.41
CA ARG A 187 -17.20 -10.97 -18.87
C ARG A 187 -16.17 -11.85 -19.55
N TYR A 188 -15.46 -12.67 -18.81
CA TYR A 188 -14.45 -13.57 -19.34
C TYR A 188 -15.02 -14.44 -20.48
N GLY A 189 -14.34 -14.46 -21.61
CA GLY A 189 -14.73 -15.26 -22.80
C GLY A 189 -15.93 -14.71 -23.58
N ARG A 190 -16.51 -13.54 -23.21
CA ARG A 190 -17.67 -12.96 -23.89
C ARG A 190 -17.35 -11.87 -24.92
N GLY A 191 -16.09 -11.73 -25.30
CA GLY A 191 -15.67 -10.83 -26.37
C GLY A 191 -14.45 -9.96 -26.05
N PRO A 192 -14.34 -9.30 -24.89
CA PRO A 192 -13.12 -8.62 -24.49
C PRO A 192 -11.91 -9.56 -24.36
N ILE A 193 -10.72 -8.98 -24.58
CA ILE A 193 -9.44 -9.65 -24.25
C ILE A 193 -9.19 -9.43 -22.76
N GLY A 194 -8.83 -10.51 -22.04
CA GLY A 194 -8.61 -10.49 -20.60
C GLY A 194 -9.77 -11.10 -19.85
N GLY A 195 -10.53 -10.33 -19.12
CA GLY A 195 -11.58 -10.82 -18.22
C GLY A 195 -11.03 -11.40 -16.92
N ASN A 196 -9.83 -10.94 -16.50
CA ASN A 196 -9.11 -11.42 -15.33
C ASN A 196 -9.05 -10.32 -14.26
N TYR A 197 -8.63 -10.74 -13.06
CA TYR A 197 -8.27 -9.82 -11.98
C TYR A 197 -6.76 -9.62 -11.95
N TYR A 198 -6.31 -8.43 -11.55
CA TYR A 198 -4.91 -8.12 -11.38
C TYR A 198 -4.66 -7.20 -10.18
N ALA A 199 -3.41 -7.19 -9.71
CA ALA A 199 -2.98 -6.34 -8.63
C ALA A 199 -2.77 -4.89 -9.10
N GLY A 200 -2.98 -3.93 -8.19
CA GLY A 200 -2.67 -2.51 -8.40
C GLY A 200 -2.44 -1.82 -7.08
N THR A 201 -1.54 -0.85 -7.03
CA THR A 201 -1.16 -0.18 -5.78
C THR A 201 -1.71 1.23 -5.64
N SER A 202 -2.40 1.77 -6.63
CA SER A 202 -2.91 3.14 -6.60
C SER A 202 -4.09 3.27 -5.62
N SER A 203 -3.84 3.79 -4.44
CA SER A 203 -4.81 3.83 -3.34
C SER A 203 -5.80 4.99 -3.39
N ILE A 204 -5.60 6.00 -4.24
CA ILE A 204 -6.49 7.18 -4.40
C ILE A 204 -6.81 7.89 -3.05
N SER A 205 -5.99 7.96 -2.08
CA SER A 205 -6.25 8.39 -0.70
C SER A 205 -6.95 7.36 0.22
N ALA A 206 -7.24 6.16 -0.24
CA ALA A 206 -7.85 5.12 0.61
C ALA A 206 -6.95 4.66 1.77
N ASN A 207 -5.65 4.94 1.71
CA ASN A 207 -4.72 4.72 2.81
C ASN A 207 -5.15 5.44 4.10
N VAL A 208 -5.79 6.61 4.01
CA VAL A 208 -6.29 7.36 5.16
C VAL A 208 -7.50 6.63 5.82
N PRO A 209 -8.65 6.43 5.16
CA PRO A 209 -9.79 5.77 5.79
C PRO A 209 -9.52 4.29 6.13
N PHE A 210 -8.70 3.58 5.35
CA PHE A 210 -8.32 2.21 5.71
C PHE A 210 -7.33 2.18 6.88
N GLY A 211 -6.49 3.19 7.04
CA GLY A 211 -5.67 3.36 8.23
C GLY A 211 -6.52 3.63 9.47
N ALA A 212 -7.51 4.50 9.37
CA ALA A 212 -8.49 4.78 10.43
C ALA A 212 -9.24 3.52 10.89
N ALA A 213 -9.45 2.55 9.99
CA ALA A 213 -10.08 1.26 10.28
C ALA A 213 -9.09 0.13 10.64
N THR A 214 -7.81 0.45 10.88
CA THR A 214 -6.77 -0.55 11.18
C THR A 214 -6.12 -0.28 12.53
N MET A 215 -6.03 -1.32 13.36
CA MET A 215 -5.39 -1.30 14.67
C MET A 215 -3.87 -1.16 14.54
N ALA A 216 -3.15 -1.03 15.66
CA ALA A 216 -1.69 -0.90 15.70
C ALA A 216 -1.00 -2.04 14.94
N THR A 217 0.15 -1.75 14.32
CA THR A 217 0.89 -2.71 13.49
C THR A 217 2.33 -2.91 13.96
N PRO A 218 2.93 -4.11 13.75
CA PRO A 218 4.26 -4.44 14.24
C PRO A 218 5.42 -3.58 13.70
N ASP A 219 5.19 -2.78 12.68
CA ASP A 219 6.16 -1.77 12.21
C ASP A 219 6.27 -0.54 13.14
N GLY A 220 5.44 -0.49 14.19
CA GLY A 220 5.36 0.60 15.17
C GLY A 220 4.34 1.68 14.83
N ARG A 221 3.50 1.47 13.79
CA ARG A 221 2.38 2.36 13.47
C ARG A 221 1.29 2.24 14.53
N LYS A 222 0.79 3.36 15.02
CA LYS A 222 -0.35 3.42 15.95
C LYS A 222 -1.67 3.13 15.25
N ALA A 223 -2.63 2.64 16.02
CA ALA A 223 -4.01 2.43 15.55
C ALA A 223 -4.61 3.73 14.97
N HIS A 224 -5.50 3.59 14.03
CA HIS A 224 -6.28 4.68 13.44
C HIS A 224 -5.49 5.77 12.70
N THR A 225 -4.17 5.59 12.53
CA THR A 225 -3.35 6.49 11.69
C THR A 225 -3.31 6.00 10.23
N PRO A 226 -3.05 6.88 9.26
CA PRO A 226 -2.94 6.46 7.86
C PRO A 226 -1.95 5.31 7.63
N LEU A 227 -2.27 4.44 6.67
CA LEU A 227 -1.33 3.45 6.13
C LEU A 227 -0.45 4.09 5.06
N ALA A 228 0.64 3.42 4.69
CA ALA A 228 1.43 3.81 3.54
C ALA A 228 0.57 3.78 2.26
N GLU A 229 0.75 4.78 1.41
CA GLU A 229 0.00 4.90 0.18
C GLU A 229 0.74 4.24 -1.00
N GLY A 230 -0.01 3.65 -1.92
CA GLY A 230 0.57 3.02 -3.10
C GLY A 230 1.66 2.01 -2.77
N ALA A 231 2.75 2.09 -3.52
CA ALA A 231 3.99 1.36 -3.26
C ALA A 231 5.07 2.23 -2.59
N SER A 232 4.69 3.41 -2.10
CA SER A 232 5.59 4.31 -1.40
C SER A 232 5.99 3.75 -0.03
N PRO A 233 7.19 4.07 0.47
CA PRO A 233 7.58 3.78 1.85
C PRO A 233 6.58 4.38 2.85
N ALA A 234 6.53 3.81 4.05
CA ALA A 234 5.80 4.44 5.15
C ALA A 234 6.46 5.79 5.50
N SER A 235 5.64 6.80 5.77
CA SER A 235 6.11 8.17 6.02
C SER A 235 7.20 8.21 7.08
N GLY A 236 8.34 8.83 6.75
CA GLY A 236 9.47 9.00 7.65
C GLY A 236 10.33 7.76 7.87
N THR A 237 10.21 6.70 7.06
CA THR A 237 11.02 5.47 7.20
C THR A 237 12.13 5.33 6.15
N ASP A 238 12.08 6.09 5.08
CA ASP A 238 13.00 6.09 3.94
C ASP A 238 14.14 7.10 4.15
N HIS A 239 15.20 6.65 4.82
CA HIS A 239 16.30 7.51 5.28
C HIS A 239 17.48 7.59 4.31
N LEU A 240 17.58 6.66 3.35
CA LEU A 240 18.72 6.55 2.44
C LEU A 240 18.51 7.29 1.11
N GLY A 241 17.48 8.13 1.03
CA GLY A 241 17.23 9.02 -0.09
C GLY A 241 16.47 8.38 -1.27
N PRO A 242 16.16 9.19 -2.30
CA PRO A 242 15.24 8.80 -3.36
C PRO A 242 15.77 7.64 -4.23
N THR A 243 17.08 7.48 -4.34
CA THR A 243 17.69 6.36 -5.08
C THR A 243 17.43 5.02 -4.41
N ALA A 244 17.55 4.95 -3.08
CA ALA A 244 17.23 3.75 -2.32
C ALA A 244 15.73 3.42 -2.40
N VAL A 245 14.86 4.44 -2.40
CA VAL A 245 13.42 4.25 -2.57
C VAL A 245 13.10 3.57 -3.90
N ILE A 246 13.66 4.05 -5.02
CA ILE A 246 13.39 3.41 -6.33
C ILE A 246 13.99 2.00 -6.42
N GLY A 247 15.11 1.73 -5.72
CA GLY A 247 15.69 0.41 -5.58
C GLY A 247 14.73 -0.56 -4.90
N SER A 248 14.17 -0.19 -3.75
CA SER A 248 13.16 -0.99 -3.03
C SER A 248 11.90 -1.23 -3.87
N VAL A 249 11.35 -0.17 -4.49
CA VAL A 249 10.14 -0.29 -5.34
C VAL A 249 10.39 -1.19 -6.54
N GLY A 250 11.59 -1.13 -7.12
CA GLY A 250 11.99 -1.95 -8.27
C GLY A 250 12.10 -3.45 -7.98
N LYS A 251 12.15 -3.86 -6.71
CA LYS A 251 12.15 -5.26 -6.29
C LYS A 251 10.74 -5.86 -6.16
N LEU A 252 9.70 -5.03 -6.17
CA LEU A 252 8.33 -5.54 -6.27
C LEU A 252 8.13 -6.22 -7.63
N PRO A 253 7.22 -7.19 -7.75
CA PRO A 253 6.95 -7.89 -9.01
C PRO A 253 6.17 -6.97 -9.99
N THR A 254 6.79 -5.87 -10.41
CA THR A 254 6.17 -4.77 -11.17
C THR A 254 5.50 -5.24 -12.46
N GLU A 255 6.07 -6.22 -13.14
CA GLU A 255 5.52 -6.80 -14.37
C GLU A 255 4.21 -7.58 -14.14
N ALA A 256 3.96 -8.03 -12.92
CA ALA A 256 2.73 -8.74 -12.54
C ALA A 256 1.68 -7.84 -11.89
N ILE A 257 2.04 -6.60 -11.54
CA ILE A 257 1.14 -5.60 -10.95
C ILE A 257 0.57 -4.71 -12.06
N LEU A 258 -0.30 -5.27 -12.89
CA LEU A 258 -0.80 -4.61 -14.11
C LEU A 258 -1.67 -3.37 -13.85
N GLY A 259 -2.19 -3.20 -12.64
CA GLY A 259 -2.91 -1.99 -12.20
C GLY A 259 -2.02 -0.79 -11.90
N GLY A 260 -0.71 -0.98 -12.07
CA GLY A 260 0.30 0.05 -11.85
C GLY A 260 0.88 0.04 -10.43
N VAL A 261 2.15 0.40 -10.37
CA VAL A 261 2.93 0.54 -9.13
C VAL A 261 3.13 2.03 -8.89
N LEU A 262 2.28 2.61 -8.05
CA LEU A 262 2.32 4.04 -7.74
C LEU A 262 3.40 4.35 -6.70
N LEU A 263 4.35 5.19 -7.08
CA LEU A 263 5.35 5.78 -6.17
C LEU A 263 5.14 7.28 -6.09
N ASN A 264 4.94 7.80 -4.89
CA ASN A 264 5.00 9.23 -4.60
C ASN A 264 6.30 9.58 -3.88
N GLN A 265 6.95 10.65 -4.33
CA GLN A 265 8.10 11.25 -3.65
C GLN A 265 7.85 12.74 -3.43
N LYS A 266 8.36 13.27 -2.32
CA LYS A 266 8.38 14.69 -2.04
C LYS A 266 9.82 15.20 -2.11
N LEU A 267 10.04 16.20 -2.94
CA LEU A 267 11.36 16.84 -3.10
C LEU A 267 11.31 18.26 -2.56
N ASN A 268 12.39 18.66 -1.89
CA ASN A 268 12.58 20.06 -1.53
C ASN A 268 12.68 20.91 -2.81
N PRO A 269 12.03 22.08 -2.88
CA PRO A 269 12.11 22.96 -4.06
C PRO A 269 13.55 23.32 -4.48
N SER A 270 14.49 23.42 -3.54
CA SER A 270 15.91 23.67 -3.83
C SER A 270 16.55 22.65 -4.76
N THR A 271 15.99 21.43 -4.82
CA THR A 271 16.45 20.35 -5.72
C THR A 271 16.38 20.74 -7.20
N LEU A 272 15.54 21.70 -7.59
CA LEU A 272 15.42 22.14 -8.98
C LEU A 272 16.12 23.47 -9.29
N GLU A 273 16.80 24.07 -8.33
CA GLU A 273 17.45 25.39 -8.49
C GLU A 273 18.70 25.34 -9.35
N ASN A 274 19.41 24.20 -9.37
CA ASN A 274 20.65 24.07 -10.13
C ASN A 274 20.60 22.94 -11.17
N ASP A 275 21.47 23.04 -12.20
CA ASP A 275 21.50 22.07 -13.31
C ASP A 275 22.00 20.69 -12.87
N SER A 276 22.91 20.63 -11.90
CA SER A 276 23.45 19.35 -11.39
C SER A 276 22.34 18.47 -10.81
N ASP A 277 21.51 19.04 -9.96
CA ASP A 277 20.42 18.29 -9.32
C ASP A 277 19.31 17.96 -10.31
N ARG A 278 19.02 18.85 -11.27
CA ARG A 278 18.10 18.51 -12.38
C ARG A 278 18.62 17.32 -13.20
N GLN A 279 19.92 17.24 -13.45
CA GLN A 279 20.51 16.08 -14.14
C GLN A 279 20.45 14.82 -13.30
N LYS A 280 20.68 14.88 -11.97
CA LYS A 280 20.52 13.75 -11.06
C LYS A 280 19.07 13.24 -11.09
N LEU A 281 18.08 14.14 -11.07
CA LEU A 281 16.67 13.76 -11.18
C LEU A 281 16.36 13.04 -12.51
N MET A 282 16.92 13.54 -13.62
CA MET A 282 16.78 12.87 -14.93
C MET A 282 17.38 11.44 -14.92
N VAL A 283 18.56 11.27 -14.32
CA VAL A 283 19.18 9.95 -14.19
C VAL A 283 18.36 9.04 -13.28
N LEU A 284 17.87 9.56 -12.16
CA LEU A 284 16.98 8.82 -11.24
C LEU A 284 15.73 8.31 -11.96
N LEU A 285 15.07 9.17 -12.73
CA LEU A 285 13.88 8.79 -13.51
C LEU A 285 14.18 7.73 -14.57
N ARG A 286 15.28 7.88 -15.31
CA ARG A 286 15.70 6.86 -16.27
C ARG A 286 16.01 5.53 -15.60
N THR A 287 16.73 5.54 -14.49
CA THR A 287 17.01 4.33 -13.72
C THR A 287 15.73 3.65 -13.26
N PHE A 288 14.76 4.43 -12.75
CA PHE A 288 13.47 3.89 -12.32
C PHE A 288 12.73 3.17 -13.45
N PHE A 289 12.63 3.78 -14.64
CA PHE A 289 11.88 3.20 -15.76
C PHE A 289 12.68 2.16 -16.57
N GLU A 290 13.95 2.45 -16.86
CA GLU A 290 14.75 1.60 -17.76
C GLU A 290 15.35 0.39 -17.05
N VAL A 291 15.81 0.56 -15.79
CA VAL A 291 16.48 -0.50 -15.02
C VAL A 291 15.50 -1.23 -14.12
N HIS A 292 14.78 -0.49 -13.26
CA HIS A 292 13.87 -1.08 -12.27
C HIS A 292 12.48 -1.43 -12.83
N LYS A 293 12.20 -1.10 -14.10
CA LYS A 293 10.89 -1.37 -14.74
C LYS A 293 9.71 -0.78 -13.96
N GLY A 294 9.94 0.38 -13.35
CA GLY A 294 8.91 1.11 -12.61
C GLY A 294 7.74 1.51 -13.51
N TRP A 295 6.55 1.59 -12.93
CA TRP A 295 5.33 1.96 -13.66
C TRP A 295 5.13 3.46 -13.76
N HIS A 296 4.97 4.12 -12.62
CA HIS A 296 4.85 5.57 -12.57
C HIS A 296 5.34 6.12 -11.24
N ILE A 297 5.88 7.32 -11.30
CA ILE A 297 6.37 8.08 -10.16
C ILE A 297 5.77 9.48 -10.21
N GLN A 298 5.39 10.01 -9.07
CA GLN A 298 4.83 11.34 -8.91
C GLN A 298 5.67 12.13 -7.92
N TYR A 299 5.83 13.41 -8.18
CA TYR A 299 6.57 14.31 -7.31
C TYR A 299 5.69 15.41 -6.75
N ASN A 300 5.80 15.64 -5.43
CA ASN A 300 5.45 16.89 -4.78
C ASN A 300 6.73 17.70 -4.60
N ILE A 301 6.83 18.84 -5.28
CA ILE A 301 7.96 19.75 -5.15
C ILE A 301 7.50 20.91 -4.28
N VAL A 302 7.43 20.66 -3.00
CA VAL A 302 6.93 21.58 -1.98
C VAL A 302 7.59 21.27 -0.65
N SER A 303 7.98 22.31 0.11
CA SER A 303 8.57 22.10 1.41
C SER A 303 7.50 21.77 2.47
N ARG A 304 7.94 21.07 3.52
CA ARG A 304 7.08 20.77 4.67
C ARG A 304 6.59 22.06 5.35
N GLU A 305 7.43 23.07 5.42
CA GLU A 305 7.11 24.39 5.98
C GLU A 305 5.96 25.05 5.21
N THR A 306 6.03 25.05 3.88
CA THR A 306 4.95 25.59 3.03
C THR A 306 3.62 24.88 3.27
N LEU A 307 3.64 23.53 3.39
CA LEU A 307 2.43 22.76 3.68
C LEU A 307 1.86 23.05 5.06
N LEU A 308 2.72 23.21 6.08
CA LEU A 308 2.31 23.57 7.43
C LEU A 308 1.71 24.99 7.49
N GLU A 309 2.31 25.94 6.77
CA GLU A 309 1.75 27.30 6.66
C GLU A 309 0.42 27.32 5.90
N ALA A 310 0.31 26.55 4.82
CA ALA A 310 -0.94 26.42 4.06
C ALA A 310 -2.07 25.81 4.90
N LYS A 311 -1.75 24.88 5.81
CA LYS A 311 -2.73 24.32 6.75
C LYS A 311 -3.19 25.34 7.78
N LYS A 312 -2.30 26.21 8.26
CA LYS A 312 -2.64 27.27 9.23
C LYS A 312 -3.39 28.45 8.59
N HIS A 313 -3.03 28.80 7.37
CA HIS A 313 -3.52 30.01 6.67
C HIS A 313 -4.11 29.65 5.30
N PRO A 314 -5.17 28.81 5.23
CA PRO A 314 -5.67 28.24 3.98
C PRO A 314 -6.08 29.30 2.94
N ASP A 315 -6.54 30.46 3.40
CA ASP A 315 -6.95 31.55 2.49
C ASP A 315 -5.80 32.13 1.67
N GLN A 316 -4.56 32.04 2.15
CA GLN A 316 -3.38 32.54 1.46
C GLN A 316 -2.80 31.52 0.46
N TYR A 317 -3.24 30.27 0.51
CA TYR A 317 -2.72 29.14 -0.29
C TYR A 317 -3.82 28.41 -1.07
N ARG A 318 -4.87 29.12 -1.48
CA ARG A 318 -6.04 28.52 -2.17
C ARG A 318 -5.70 27.83 -3.49
N ASP A 319 -4.63 28.25 -4.15
CA ASP A 319 -4.11 27.75 -5.41
C ASP A 319 -2.97 26.74 -5.26
N LEU A 320 -2.58 26.39 -4.03
CA LEU A 320 -1.54 25.38 -3.79
C LEU A 320 -2.07 24.01 -4.20
N VAL A 321 -1.54 23.50 -5.31
CA VAL A 321 -1.85 22.15 -5.84
C VAL A 321 -0.82 21.14 -5.35
N VAL A 322 -1.29 19.98 -4.90
CA VAL A 322 -0.47 18.84 -4.51
C VAL A 322 -0.89 17.57 -5.24
N ARG A 323 0.06 16.64 -5.42
CA ARG A 323 -0.23 15.27 -5.86
C ARG A 323 -0.62 14.44 -4.64
N VAL A 324 -1.79 13.86 -4.66
CA VAL A 324 -2.29 13.02 -3.56
C VAL A 324 -1.86 11.57 -3.78
N ALA A 325 -2.56 10.82 -4.61
CA ALA A 325 -2.19 9.47 -5.04
C ALA A 325 -2.92 9.18 -6.37
N GLY A 326 -2.25 9.36 -7.49
CA GLY A 326 -2.83 9.21 -8.83
C GLY A 326 -3.55 10.45 -9.36
N TYR A 327 -3.81 11.47 -8.54
CA TYR A 327 -4.48 12.71 -8.94
C TYR A 327 -3.92 13.93 -8.19
N SER A 328 -4.23 15.12 -8.67
CA SER A 328 -3.90 16.40 -8.03
C SER A 328 -5.13 17.02 -7.39
N ALA A 329 -4.94 17.72 -6.30
CA ALA A 329 -5.99 18.50 -5.64
C ALA A 329 -5.42 19.78 -5.05
N PHE A 330 -6.28 20.76 -4.79
CA PHE A 330 -5.92 21.89 -3.97
C PHE A 330 -5.69 21.43 -2.54
N PHE A 331 -4.51 21.70 -1.99
CA PHE A 331 -4.12 21.23 -0.66
C PHE A 331 -5.12 21.66 0.42
N THR A 332 -5.58 22.91 0.34
CA THR A 332 -6.52 23.50 1.32
C THR A 332 -7.94 22.92 1.22
N ALA A 333 -8.27 22.21 0.14
CA ALA A 333 -9.57 21.55 -0.05
C ALA A 333 -9.57 20.08 0.45
N LEU A 334 -8.41 19.53 0.78
CA LEU A 334 -8.30 18.18 1.32
C LEU A 334 -8.78 18.11 2.78
N SER A 335 -9.21 16.92 3.21
CA SER A 335 -9.51 16.67 4.62
C SER A 335 -8.26 16.87 5.49
N PRO A 336 -8.40 17.26 6.76
CA PRO A 336 -7.26 17.43 7.67
C PRO A 336 -6.33 16.22 7.73
N ASP A 337 -6.88 15.01 7.74
CA ASP A 337 -6.11 13.76 7.80
C ASP A 337 -5.31 13.53 6.51
N ALA A 338 -5.87 13.86 5.33
CA ALA A 338 -5.17 13.79 4.06
C ALA A 338 -4.06 14.85 3.94
N GLN A 339 -4.29 16.05 4.49
CA GLN A 339 -3.25 17.08 4.60
C GLN A 339 -2.09 16.60 5.47
N ASP A 340 -2.39 16.01 6.63
CA ASP A 340 -1.38 15.48 7.55
C ASP A 340 -0.58 14.32 6.94
N ASP A 341 -1.23 13.43 6.19
CA ASP A 341 -0.57 12.37 5.44
C ASP A 341 0.46 12.94 4.45
N ILE A 342 0.09 13.96 3.66
CA ILE A 342 1.00 14.60 2.69
C ILE A 342 2.15 15.34 3.40
N ILE A 343 1.87 16.03 4.50
CA ILE A 343 2.89 16.70 5.32
C ILE A 343 3.90 15.69 5.88
N ALA A 344 3.41 14.54 6.33
CA ALA A 344 4.22 13.50 6.96
C ALA A 344 5.15 12.75 5.99
N ARG A 345 4.89 12.77 4.68
CA ARG A 345 5.73 12.10 3.67
C ARG A 345 7.16 12.64 3.74
N THR A 346 8.14 11.74 3.61
CA THR A 346 9.57 12.10 3.67
C THR A 346 9.91 13.11 2.58
N GLU A 347 10.61 14.17 2.96
CA GLU A 347 11.12 15.19 2.04
C GLU A 347 12.58 14.88 1.70
N HIS A 348 12.85 14.68 0.42
CA HIS A 348 14.17 14.34 -0.09
C HIS A 348 14.87 15.54 -0.75
N THR A 349 16.19 15.47 -0.78
CA THR A 349 17.08 16.30 -1.61
C THR A 349 17.89 15.38 -2.52
N LEU A 350 18.44 15.93 -3.63
CA LEU A 350 19.27 15.19 -4.59
C LEU A 350 20.77 15.55 -4.48
#